data_21077b4b729d70993eb694bb9798acea
#
_entry.id   21077b4b729d70993eb694bb9798acea
#
_cell.length_a   1.000
_cell.length_b   1.000
_cell.length_c   1.000
_cell.angle_alpha   90.00
_cell.angle_beta   90.00
_cell.angle_gamma   90.00
#
_symmetry.space_group_name_H-M   'P 1'
#
loop_
_entity.id
_entity.type
_entity.pdbx_description
1 polymer ?
#
loop_
_entity_poly.entity_id
_entity_poly.type
_entity_poly.pdbx_seq_one_letter_code
_entity_poly.pdbx_strand_id
1 'polypeptide(L)' 'MEWVECLNRTITYMEDHLTEEIDYEALARLAHCSSYHYQRMFAYMAGVSLGEYIRRRRMSRAAEDLQ' A
#
# COMPACT_ATOMS: atom_id res chain seq x y z
N MET A 1 -0.39 -7.06 17.77
CA MET A 1 0.09 -7.43 16.42
C MET A 1 1.23 -6.50 16.03
N GLU A 2 2.29 -7.05 15.52
CA GLU A 2 3.43 -6.28 15.10
C GLU A 2 3.10 -5.42 13.89
N TRP A 3 3.63 -4.21 13.87
CA TRP A 3 3.37 -3.27 12.78
C TRP A 3 3.87 -3.82 11.44
N VAL A 4 5.01 -4.52 11.43
CA VAL A 4 5.58 -5.08 10.22
C VAL A 4 4.63 -6.10 9.58
N GLU A 5 3.97 -6.93 10.38
CA GLU A 5 2.99 -7.88 9.88
C GLU A 5 1.80 -7.17 9.26
N CYS A 6 1.31 -6.12 9.90
CA CYS A 6 0.21 -5.32 9.37
C CYS A 6 0.60 -4.70 8.04
N LEU A 7 1.80 -4.16 7.97
CA LEU A 7 2.31 -3.55 6.76
C LEU A 7 2.39 -4.57 5.61
N ASN A 8 2.91 -5.76 5.91
CA ASN A 8 3.01 -6.82 4.91
C ASN A 8 1.64 -7.25 4.38
N ARG A 9 0.64 -7.33 5.25
CA ARG A 9 -0.73 -7.64 4.83
C ARG A 9 -1.29 -6.59 3.89
N THR A 10 -1.07 -5.32 4.22
CA THR A 10 -1.58 -4.23 3.38
C THR A 10 -0.84 -4.17 2.04
N ILE A 11 0.45 -4.44 2.04
CA ILE A 11 1.22 -4.49 0.80
C ILE A 11 0.73 -5.63 -0.10
N THR A 12 0.48 -6.79 0.47
CA THR A 12 -0.06 -7.92 -0.30
C THR A 12 -1.41 -7.57 -0.91
N TYR A 13 -2.27 -6.92 -0.13
CA TYR A 13 -3.56 -6.46 -0.64
C TYR A 13 -3.38 -5.49 -1.80
N MET A 14 -2.48 -4.53 -1.65
CA MET A 14 -2.20 -3.55 -2.71
C MET A 14 -1.71 -4.23 -3.99
N GLU A 15 -0.80 -5.19 -3.87
CA GLU A 15 -0.28 -5.89 -5.05
C GLU A 15 -1.38 -6.65 -5.78
N ASP A 16 -2.31 -7.25 -5.04
CA ASP A 16 -3.42 -7.99 -5.63
C ASP A 16 -4.44 -7.08 -6.30
N HIS A 17 -4.47 -5.81 -5.94
CA HIS A 17 -5.48 -4.85 -6.41
C HIS A 17 -4.89 -3.66 -7.17
N LEU A 18 -3.66 -3.79 -7.69
CA LEU A 18 -3.00 -2.68 -8.37
C LEU A 18 -3.75 -2.18 -9.60
N THR A 19 -4.47 -3.06 -10.28
CA THR A 19 -5.24 -2.69 -11.47
C THR A 19 -6.59 -2.06 -11.15
N GLU A 20 -6.93 -2.01 -9.87
CA GLU A 20 -8.20 -1.47 -9.39
C GLU A 20 -7.94 -0.22 -8.57
N GLU A 21 -9.00 0.50 -8.24
CA GLU A 21 -8.89 1.61 -7.31
C GLU A 21 -8.68 1.06 -5.90
N ILE A 22 -7.65 1.53 -5.22
CA ILE A 22 -7.32 1.05 -3.89
C ILE A 22 -7.95 1.96 -2.85
N ASP A 23 -8.75 1.37 -1.95
CA ASP A 23 -9.40 2.07 -0.87
C ASP A 23 -8.47 2.12 0.35
N TYR A 24 -8.00 3.32 0.68
CA TYR A 24 -7.09 3.52 1.81
C TYR A 24 -7.74 3.15 3.15
N GLU A 25 -9.05 3.31 3.25
CA GLU A 25 -9.77 2.91 4.46
C GLU A 25 -9.72 1.40 4.65
N ALA A 26 -9.80 0.64 3.56
CA ALA A 26 -9.69 -0.81 3.62
C ALA A 26 -8.30 -1.23 4.10
N LEU A 27 -7.27 -0.55 3.62
CA LEU A 27 -5.90 -0.81 4.06
C LEU A 27 -5.73 -0.51 5.55
N ALA A 28 -6.30 0.60 6.01
CA ALA A 28 -6.23 0.96 7.42
C ALA A 28 -6.92 -0.06 8.31
N ARG A 29 -8.04 -0.61 7.85
CA ARG A 29 -8.73 -1.66 8.60
C ARG A 29 -7.87 -2.92 8.73
N LEU A 30 -7.17 -3.28 7.67
CA LEU A 30 -6.24 -4.42 7.73
C LEU A 30 -5.13 -4.19 8.74
N ALA A 31 -4.73 -2.94 8.91
CA ALA A 31 -3.68 -2.56 9.86
C ALA A 31 -4.23 -2.22 11.24
N HIS A 32 -5.55 -2.28 11.43
CA HIS A 32 -6.21 -2.00 12.70
C HIS A 32 -5.97 -0.57 13.21
N CYS A 33 -5.98 0.41 12.29
CA CYS A 33 -5.77 1.81 12.65
C CYS A 33 -6.58 2.72 11.73
N SER A 34 -6.53 4.02 11.98
CA SER A 34 -7.19 5.01 11.13
C SER A 34 -6.41 5.18 9.82
N SER A 35 -7.12 5.63 8.79
CA SER A 35 -6.50 5.90 7.49
C SER A 35 -5.34 6.91 7.62
N TYR A 36 -5.54 7.96 8.41
CA TYR A 36 -4.51 8.97 8.63
C TYR A 36 -3.27 8.36 9.29
N HIS A 37 -3.47 7.58 10.34
CA HIS A 37 -2.38 6.95 11.06
C HIS A 37 -1.63 5.96 10.16
N TYR A 38 -2.37 5.15 9.42
CA TYR A 38 -1.78 4.18 8.51
C TYR A 38 -0.91 4.87 7.47
N GLN A 39 -1.40 5.93 6.85
CA GLN A 39 -0.65 6.64 5.82
C GLN A 39 0.63 7.26 6.38
N ARG A 40 0.57 7.81 7.58
CA ARG A 40 1.75 8.38 8.22
C ARG A 40 2.80 7.31 8.52
N MET A 41 2.38 6.20 9.09
CA MET A 41 3.28 5.10 9.42
C MET A 41 3.86 4.46 8.17
N PHE A 42 3.04 4.33 7.13
CA PHE A 42 3.52 3.81 5.85
C PHE A 42 4.61 4.70 5.28
N ALA A 43 4.38 6.00 5.24
CA ALA A 43 5.36 6.95 4.71
C ALA A 43 6.66 6.91 5.50
N TYR A 44 6.56 6.77 6.81
CA TYR A 44 7.73 6.67 7.67
C TYR A 44 8.54 5.42 7.37
N MET A 45 7.86 4.29 7.22
CA MET A 45 8.53 3.00 7.00
C MET A 45 9.05 2.84 5.58
N ALA A 46 8.30 3.31 4.60
CA ALA A 46 8.64 3.13 3.19
C ALA A 46 9.51 4.24 2.61
N GLY A 47 9.54 5.38 3.26
CA GLY A 47 10.28 6.53 2.78
C GLY A 47 9.58 7.31 1.67
N VAL A 48 8.39 6.89 1.27
CA VAL A 48 7.56 7.59 0.27
C VAL A 48 6.11 7.54 0.73
N SER A 49 5.28 8.46 0.25
CA SER A 49 3.87 8.44 0.59
C SER A 49 3.18 7.21 0.01
N LEU A 50 2.05 6.84 0.61
CA LEU A 50 1.27 5.70 0.15
C LEU A 50 0.87 5.85 -1.32
N GLY A 51 0.37 7.03 -1.70
CA GLY A 51 -0.02 7.28 -3.10
C GLY A 51 1.15 7.16 -4.05
N GLU A 52 2.30 7.69 -3.67
CA GLU A 52 3.51 7.60 -4.49
C GLU A 52 3.96 6.15 -4.65
N TYR A 53 3.91 5.37 -3.58
CA TYR A 53 4.27 3.96 -3.63
C TYR A 53 3.36 3.20 -4.60
N ILE A 54 2.05 3.40 -4.50
CA ILE A 54 1.08 2.73 -5.36
C ILE A 54 1.33 3.11 -6.82
N ARG A 55 1.55 4.40 -7.08
CA ARG A 55 1.81 4.89 -8.43
C ARG A 55 3.06 4.23 -9.03
N ARG A 56 4.13 4.16 -8.25
CA ARG A 56 5.38 3.54 -8.69
C ARG A 56 5.19 2.06 -9.01
N ARG A 57 4.44 1.37 -8.16
CA ARG A 57 4.18 -0.05 -8.40
C ARG A 57 3.33 -0.29 -9.64
N ARG A 58 2.35 0.58 -9.88
CA ARG A 58 1.54 0.48 -11.10
C ARG A 58 2.37 0.70 -12.35
N MET A 59 3.26 1.67 -12.34
CA MET A 59 4.15 1.94 -13.45
C MET A 59 5.09 0.79 -13.71
N SER A 60 5.67 0.23 -12.68
CA SER A 60 6.57 -0.90 -12.77
C SER A 60 5.87 -2.13 -13.37
N ARG A 61 4.64 -2.38 -12.94
CA ARG A 61 3.86 -3.50 -13.43
C ARG A 61 3.44 -3.33 -14.88
N ALA A 62 3.09 -2.11 -15.26
CA ALA A 62 2.75 -1.80 -16.65
C ALA A 62 3.97 -2.03 -17.57
N ALA A 63 5.16 -1.67 -17.11
CA ALA A 63 6.39 -1.89 -17.87
C ALA A 63 6.65 -3.38 -18.05
N GLU A 64 6.42 -4.18 -17.02
CA GLU A 64 6.58 -5.63 -17.10
C GLU A 64 5.60 -6.24 -18.10
N ASP A 65 4.36 -5.77 -18.09
CA ASP A 65 3.32 -6.27 -18.98
C ASP A 65 3.59 -5.96 -20.44
N LEU A 66 4.38 -4.92 -20.72
CA LEU A 66 4.71 -4.53 -22.07
C LEU A 66 5.88 -5.32 -22.67
N GLN A 67 6.52 -6.11 -21.86
CA GLN A 67 7.58 -7.00 -22.32
C GLN A 67 6.99 -8.37 -22.74
#